data_31e19958484c069c627de32d9a329ad3
#
_entry.id   31e19958484c069c627de32d9a329ad3
#
_cell.length_a   1.000
_cell.length_b   1.000
_cell.length_c   1.000
_cell.angle_alpha   90.00
_cell.angle_beta   90.00
_cell.angle_gamma   90.00
#
_symmetry.space_group_name_H-M   'P 1'
#
loop_
_entity.id
_entity.type
_entity.pdbx_description
1 polymer ?
#
loop_
_entity_poly.entity_id
_entity_poly.type
_entity_poly.pdbx_seq_one_letter_code
_entity_poly.pdbx_strand_id
1 'polypeptide(L)'
;MGSKKKKWILSIVAVIILISVVSALYVYSKLESVKKVPISKDDKELKIDKKAEPYGDDVINIAFFGLDRRKKEEPSRSDAVMILSLDKKHKKVKLSSIMRDSYVDIEGHGKTKLNHAYAYGGPELAIKTINSNFKLNIRDFVAVDFYGLENIIDTVGGVEIPVRSDEIKYINSYMQGTAKVENKVIQEVQNPGLQNLNGMQAVAYARIRYTSGGDYERTERQRTVLTAIMNKIKKLGPTEFPKVVSSLLPNVESSLSSTEIMKMGTSAFALGMDNVEQQRFPLDNYCEGKLIDGIYYLLFNEEKTINQMHKYIFEDIKPN
;
A
#
# COMPACT_ATOMS: atom_id res chain seq x y z
N MET A 1 -26.06 26.67 46.75
CA MET A 1 -25.10 25.59 46.35
C MET A 1 -24.94 25.40 44.85
N GLY A 2 -25.70 26.03 43.94
CA GLY A 2 -25.63 25.83 42.50
C GLY A 2 -24.50 26.54 41.75
N SER A 3 -24.07 27.75 42.16
CA SER A 3 -23.13 28.58 41.39
C SER A 3 -21.69 28.05 41.35
N LYS A 4 -21.16 27.51 42.45
CA LYS A 4 -19.79 26.97 42.50
C LYS A 4 -19.66 25.66 41.70
N LYS A 5 -20.66 24.76 41.74
CA LYS A 5 -20.69 23.54 40.92
C LYS A 5 -20.74 23.86 39.41
N LYS A 6 -21.53 24.87 39.02
CA LYS A 6 -21.64 25.32 37.62
C LYS A 6 -20.32 25.86 37.08
N LYS A 7 -19.60 26.66 37.90
CA LYS A 7 -18.26 27.16 37.55
C LYS A 7 -17.22 26.04 37.43
N TRP A 8 -17.28 25.03 38.30
CA TRP A 8 -16.37 23.88 38.25
C TRP A 8 -16.58 23.01 36.97
N ILE A 9 -17.85 22.75 36.65
CA ILE A 9 -18.22 22.02 35.40
C ILE A 9 -17.76 22.83 34.18
N LEU A 10 -17.97 24.14 34.14
CA LEU A 10 -17.51 25.01 33.06
C LEU A 10 -15.98 24.96 32.90
N SER A 11 -15.23 24.96 34.00
CA SER A 11 -13.76 24.85 33.97
C SER A 11 -13.28 23.49 33.42
N ILE A 12 -13.93 22.39 33.81
CA ILE A 12 -13.59 21.05 33.30
C ILE A 12 -13.89 20.97 31.78
N VAL A 13 -15.03 21.47 31.34
CA VAL A 13 -15.40 21.53 29.92
C VAL A 13 -14.40 22.38 29.12
N ALA A 14 -14.00 23.55 29.67
CA ALA A 14 -13.00 24.40 29.02
C ALA A 14 -11.63 23.71 28.89
N VAL A 15 -11.20 22.97 29.91
CA VAL A 15 -9.95 22.17 29.86
C VAL A 15 -10.03 21.05 28.81
N ILE A 16 -11.17 20.36 28.74
CA ILE A 16 -11.38 19.30 27.72
C ILE A 16 -11.35 19.91 26.31
N ILE A 17 -12.01 21.03 26.09
CA ILE A 17 -11.99 21.77 24.83
C ILE A 17 -10.56 22.17 24.47
N LEU A 18 -9.82 22.75 25.45
CA LEU A 18 -8.43 23.17 25.23
C LEU A 18 -7.53 21.99 24.84
N ILE A 19 -7.63 20.87 25.55
CA ILE A 19 -6.89 19.65 25.23
C ILE A 19 -7.27 19.15 23.83
N SER A 20 -8.56 19.15 23.48
CA SER A 20 -9.04 18.76 22.15
C SER A 20 -8.49 19.66 21.04
N VAL A 21 -8.47 20.98 21.27
CA VAL A 21 -7.92 21.95 20.31
C VAL A 21 -6.40 21.78 20.16
N VAL A 22 -5.66 21.63 21.26
CA VAL A 22 -4.21 21.40 21.22
C VAL A 22 -3.88 20.08 20.51
N SER A 23 -4.63 19.02 20.79
CA SER A 23 -4.49 17.75 20.10
C SER A 23 -4.80 17.86 18.60
N ALA A 24 -5.86 18.59 18.24
CA ALA A 24 -6.22 18.85 16.86
C ALA A 24 -5.15 19.68 16.13
N LEU A 25 -4.61 20.72 16.75
CA LEU A 25 -3.52 21.53 16.20
C LEU A 25 -2.23 20.72 16.05
N TYR A 26 -1.90 19.86 17.00
CA TYR A 26 -0.75 18.97 16.92
C TYR A 26 -0.92 17.99 15.75
N VAL A 27 -2.07 17.34 15.63
CA VAL A 27 -2.39 16.45 14.48
C VAL A 27 -2.32 17.25 13.18
N TYR A 28 -2.93 18.43 13.13
CA TYR A 28 -2.91 19.29 11.94
C TYR A 28 -1.47 19.66 11.52
N SER A 29 -0.62 20.05 12.47
CA SER A 29 0.78 20.39 12.17
C SER A 29 1.61 19.22 11.62
N LYS A 30 1.23 17.98 11.98
CA LYS A 30 1.84 16.76 11.43
C LYS A 30 1.21 16.32 10.11
N LEU A 31 -0.07 16.67 9.89
CA LEU A 31 -0.77 16.33 8.65
C LEU A 31 -0.20 17.02 7.40
N GLU A 32 0.49 18.14 7.53
CA GLU A 32 1.19 18.81 6.41
C GLU A 32 2.46 18.11 5.98
N SER A 33 2.86 17.05 6.67
CA SER A 33 4.15 16.37 6.45
C SER A 33 4.14 15.29 5.35
N VAL A 34 2.97 14.97 4.75
CA VAL A 34 2.95 14.06 3.59
C VAL A 34 3.62 14.71 2.38
N LYS A 35 4.47 13.97 1.68
CA LYS A 35 5.02 14.44 0.41
C LYS A 35 3.93 14.37 -0.66
N LYS A 36 3.24 15.50 -0.84
CA LYS A 36 2.16 15.60 -1.82
C LYS A 36 2.72 15.67 -3.23
N VAL A 37 2.31 14.72 -4.08
CA VAL A 37 2.61 14.67 -5.51
C VAL A 37 1.29 14.80 -6.25
N PRO A 38 0.98 15.98 -6.81
CA PRO A 38 -0.28 16.20 -7.52
C PRO A 38 -0.33 15.38 -8.79
N ILE A 39 -1.51 14.84 -9.09
CA ILE A 39 -1.87 14.20 -10.35
C ILE A 39 -3.20 14.76 -10.82
N SER A 40 -3.53 14.55 -12.09
CA SER A 40 -4.84 14.92 -12.61
C SER A 40 -5.97 14.28 -11.81
N LYS A 41 -7.11 14.98 -11.75
CA LYS A 41 -8.39 14.48 -11.19
C LYS A 41 -9.46 14.31 -12.26
N ASP A 42 -9.11 14.58 -13.50
CA ASP A 42 -10.02 14.39 -14.64
C ASP A 42 -10.08 12.89 -15.01
N ASP A 43 -11.27 12.34 -15.05
CA ASP A 43 -11.50 10.91 -15.32
C ASP A 43 -11.05 10.50 -16.72
N LYS A 44 -11.10 11.41 -17.71
CA LYS A 44 -10.63 11.13 -19.07
C LYS A 44 -9.11 11.11 -19.14
N GLU A 45 -8.46 12.06 -18.44
CA GLU A 45 -7.00 12.07 -18.35
C GLU A 45 -6.48 10.85 -17.64
N LEU A 46 -7.13 10.41 -16.55
CA LEU A 46 -6.79 9.18 -15.84
C LEU A 46 -7.25 7.89 -16.53
N LYS A 47 -7.86 7.98 -17.74
CA LYS A 47 -8.33 6.83 -18.52
C LYS A 47 -9.31 5.94 -17.74
N ILE A 48 -10.15 6.53 -16.89
CA ILE A 48 -11.16 5.78 -16.14
C ILE A 48 -12.22 5.25 -17.09
N ASP A 49 -12.51 3.96 -16.97
CA ASP A 49 -13.49 3.29 -17.82
C ASP A 49 -14.91 3.47 -17.26
N LYS A 50 -15.85 3.77 -18.16
CA LYS A 50 -17.27 3.89 -17.83
C LYS A 50 -17.87 2.64 -17.20
N LYS A 51 -17.31 1.46 -17.45
CA LYS A 51 -17.74 0.21 -16.82
C LYS A 51 -17.49 0.17 -15.32
N ALA A 52 -16.52 0.96 -14.83
CA ALA A 52 -16.24 1.08 -13.41
C ALA A 52 -17.05 2.22 -12.74
N GLU A 53 -17.70 3.11 -13.51
CA GLU A 53 -18.53 4.21 -12.98
C GLU A 53 -19.73 3.75 -12.12
N PRO A 54 -20.45 2.64 -12.44
CA PRO A 54 -21.60 2.22 -11.63
C PRO A 54 -21.27 1.86 -10.19
N TYR A 55 -20.01 1.57 -9.91
CA TYR A 55 -19.55 1.21 -8.54
C TYR A 55 -19.04 2.42 -7.74
N GLY A 56 -18.94 3.57 -8.35
CA GLY A 56 -18.60 4.92 -7.90
C GLY A 56 -18.18 5.05 -6.44
N ASP A 57 -19.13 5.54 -5.61
CA ASP A 57 -18.84 5.84 -4.20
C ASP A 57 -18.87 4.62 -3.27
N ASP A 58 -19.35 3.47 -3.73
CA ASP A 58 -19.45 2.25 -2.92
C ASP A 58 -18.10 1.57 -2.74
N VAL A 59 -17.22 1.67 -3.74
CA VAL A 59 -15.86 1.10 -3.70
C VAL A 59 -14.82 2.16 -4.05
N ILE A 60 -14.00 2.54 -3.09
CA ILE A 60 -12.88 3.46 -3.29
C ILE A 60 -11.61 2.66 -3.57
N ASN A 61 -11.01 2.87 -4.74
CA ASN A 61 -9.76 2.22 -5.15
C ASN A 61 -8.57 3.20 -5.08
N ILE A 62 -7.51 2.80 -4.39
CA ILE A 62 -6.27 3.56 -4.24
C ILE A 62 -5.11 2.70 -4.72
N ALA A 63 -4.26 3.23 -5.61
CA ALA A 63 -3.04 2.53 -6.00
C ALA A 63 -1.97 2.63 -4.91
N PHE A 64 -1.36 1.50 -4.57
CA PHE A 64 -0.20 1.41 -3.69
C PHE A 64 1.02 1.00 -4.52
N PHE A 65 2.06 1.83 -4.51
CA PHE A 65 3.32 1.58 -5.19
C PHE A 65 4.46 1.39 -4.21
N GLY A 66 5.14 0.25 -4.28
CA GLY A 66 6.42 0.02 -3.62
C GLY A 66 7.55 0.33 -4.60
N LEU A 67 8.38 1.34 -4.28
CA LEU A 67 9.40 1.86 -5.17
C LEU A 67 10.77 1.28 -4.85
N ASP A 68 11.47 0.76 -5.87
CA ASP A 68 12.89 0.38 -5.78
C ASP A 68 13.76 1.62 -6.01
N ARG A 69 13.71 2.55 -5.06
CA ARG A 69 14.47 3.79 -5.09
C ARG A 69 15.66 3.70 -4.15
N ARG A 70 16.86 3.90 -4.69
CA ARG A 70 18.10 3.92 -3.91
C ARG A 70 18.56 5.34 -3.60
N LYS A 71 18.18 6.31 -4.43
CA LYS A 71 18.41 7.74 -4.22
C LYS A 71 17.11 8.51 -4.45
N LYS A 72 16.85 9.55 -3.66
CA LYS A 72 15.58 10.28 -3.64
C LYS A 72 15.12 10.85 -4.99
N GLU A 73 16.02 11.11 -5.93
CA GLU A 73 15.74 11.82 -7.19
C GLU A 73 15.85 10.93 -8.44
N GLU A 74 16.12 9.62 -8.26
CA GLU A 74 16.23 8.72 -9.40
C GLU A 74 14.83 8.24 -9.87
N PRO A 75 14.59 8.17 -11.20
CA PRO A 75 13.43 7.49 -11.74
C PRO A 75 13.38 6.06 -11.20
N SER A 76 12.28 5.68 -10.60
CA SER A 76 12.17 4.38 -9.94
C SER A 76 11.05 3.56 -10.56
N ARG A 77 11.27 2.24 -10.67
CA ARG A 77 10.22 1.29 -11.01
C ARG A 77 9.36 1.01 -9.79
N SER A 78 8.07 0.77 -10.01
CA SER A 78 7.18 0.27 -8.98
C SER A 78 7.31 -1.25 -8.91
N ASP A 79 8.16 -1.73 -8.00
CA ASP A 79 8.41 -3.18 -7.81
C ASP A 79 7.28 -3.90 -7.05
N ALA A 80 6.42 -3.15 -6.38
CA ALA A 80 5.10 -3.59 -5.91
C ALA A 80 4.03 -2.69 -6.52
N VAL A 81 3.00 -3.30 -7.09
CA VAL A 81 1.80 -2.62 -7.62
C VAL A 81 0.59 -3.28 -6.98
N MET A 82 -0.12 -2.55 -6.14
CA MET A 82 -1.29 -3.04 -5.42
C MET A 82 -2.44 -2.05 -5.52
N ILE A 83 -3.66 -2.54 -5.37
CA ILE A 83 -4.86 -1.73 -5.27
C ILE A 83 -5.49 -2.04 -3.91
N LEU A 84 -5.61 -1.01 -3.09
CA LEU A 84 -6.41 -1.06 -1.87
C LEU A 84 -7.83 -0.63 -2.22
N SER A 85 -8.79 -1.53 -2.02
CA SER A 85 -10.20 -1.26 -2.26
C SER A 85 -10.95 -1.19 -0.93
N LEU A 86 -11.56 -0.04 -0.64
CA LEU A 86 -12.46 0.16 0.48
C LEU A 86 -13.89 -0.10 -0.01
N ASP A 87 -14.38 -1.31 0.20
CA ASP A 87 -15.72 -1.76 -0.20
C ASP A 87 -16.72 -1.43 0.91
N LYS A 88 -17.37 -0.30 0.79
CA LYS A 88 -18.36 0.18 1.78
C LYS A 88 -19.65 -0.65 1.75
N LYS A 89 -20.02 -1.14 0.55
CA LYS A 89 -21.23 -1.95 0.35
C LYS A 89 -21.16 -3.28 1.07
N HIS A 90 -20.03 -3.99 0.94
CA HIS A 90 -19.83 -5.29 1.56
C HIS A 90 -19.06 -5.20 2.89
N LYS A 91 -18.70 -3.98 3.33
CA LYS A 91 -17.95 -3.69 4.57
C LYS A 91 -16.61 -4.45 4.63
N LYS A 92 -15.85 -4.37 3.56
CA LYS A 92 -14.57 -5.09 3.41
C LYS A 92 -13.43 -4.17 2.99
N VAL A 93 -12.24 -4.58 3.36
CA VAL A 93 -11.00 -4.04 2.80
C VAL A 93 -10.35 -5.14 1.96
N LYS A 94 -10.07 -4.85 0.70
CA LYS A 94 -9.48 -5.81 -0.23
C LYS A 94 -8.14 -5.28 -0.73
N LEU A 95 -7.16 -6.18 -0.86
CA LEU A 95 -5.83 -5.88 -1.37
C LEU A 95 -5.54 -6.73 -2.60
N SER A 96 -5.55 -6.09 -3.77
CA SER A 96 -5.29 -6.72 -5.06
C SER A 96 -3.88 -6.40 -5.53
N SER A 97 -2.99 -7.39 -5.66
CA SER A 97 -1.69 -7.20 -6.30
C SER A 97 -1.80 -7.39 -7.80
N ILE A 98 -1.16 -6.51 -8.57
CA ILE A 98 -0.97 -6.72 -10.00
C ILE A 98 0.50 -7.08 -10.23
N MET A 99 0.74 -8.16 -10.98
CA MET A 99 2.09 -8.59 -11.29
C MET A 99 2.84 -7.51 -12.07
N ARG A 100 3.98 -7.07 -11.55
CA ARG A 100 4.77 -5.95 -12.11
C ARG A 100 5.29 -6.21 -13.54
N ASP A 101 5.49 -7.48 -13.87
CA ASP A 101 6.00 -7.90 -15.19
C ASP A 101 4.86 -8.14 -16.20
N SER A 102 3.58 -7.84 -15.84
CA SER A 102 2.43 -7.90 -16.77
C SER A 102 2.70 -7.09 -18.02
N TYR A 103 2.50 -7.71 -19.18
CA TYR A 103 2.72 -7.12 -20.49
C TYR A 103 1.52 -6.26 -20.89
N VAL A 104 1.63 -4.96 -20.72
CA VAL A 104 0.56 -3.97 -20.86
C VAL A 104 0.94 -2.86 -21.83
N ASP A 105 -0.05 -2.19 -22.39
CA ASP A 105 0.17 -0.98 -23.19
C ASP A 105 0.35 0.23 -22.28
N ILE A 106 1.45 0.97 -22.47
CA ILE A 106 1.77 2.22 -21.75
C ILE A 106 1.70 3.37 -22.75
N GLU A 107 0.82 4.34 -22.48
CA GLU A 107 0.62 5.51 -23.35
C GLU A 107 1.95 6.21 -23.68
N GLY A 108 2.24 6.36 -24.99
CA GLY A 108 3.49 6.95 -25.47
C GLY A 108 4.71 6.01 -25.49
N HIS A 109 4.59 4.79 -24.97
CA HIS A 109 5.72 3.85 -24.84
C HIS A 109 5.45 2.45 -25.42
N GLY A 110 4.20 2.17 -25.85
CA GLY A 110 3.81 0.87 -26.38
C GLY A 110 3.74 -0.23 -25.32
N LYS A 111 3.72 -1.50 -25.78
CA LYS A 111 3.59 -2.64 -24.85
C LYS A 111 4.91 -2.99 -24.19
N THR A 112 4.91 -2.99 -22.85
CA THR A 112 6.05 -3.39 -22.00
C THR A 112 5.56 -3.78 -20.60
N LYS A 113 6.48 -3.91 -19.62
CA LYS A 113 6.14 -4.27 -18.24
C LYS A 113 5.39 -3.14 -17.54
N LEU A 114 4.36 -3.50 -16.77
CA LEU A 114 3.55 -2.56 -15.99
C LEU A 114 4.40 -1.63 -15.11
N ASN A 115 5.44 -2.17 -14.45
CA ASN A 115 6.27 -1.38 -13.54
C ASN A 115 7.12 -0.30 -14.23
N HIS A 116 7.27 -0.36 -15.56
CA HIS A 116 7.95 0.69 -16.32
C HIS A 116 7.12 1.98 -16.38
N ALA A 117 5.79 1.90 -16.28
CA ALA A 117 4.92 3.07 -16.32
C ALA A 117 5.29 4.11 -15.25
N TYR A 118 5.60 3.65 -14.03
CA TYR A 118 6.02 4.56 -12.96
C TYR A 118 7.39 5.21 -13.26
N ALA A 119 8.32 4.47 -13.84
CA ALA A 119 9.63 5.00 -14.21
C ALA A 119 9.58 6.01 -15.37
N TYR A 120 8.62 5.85 -16.29
CA TYR A 120 8.47 6.70 -17.46
C TYR A 120 7.74 8.01 -17.19
N GLY A 121 6.67 7.96 -16.39
CA GLY A 121 5.82 9.13 -16.17
C GLY A 121 5.25 9.23 -14.75
N GLY A 122 5.94 8.62 -13.77
CA GLY A 122 5.57 8.70 -12.37
C GLY A 122 4.22 8.04 -12.05
N PRO A 123 3.63 8.45 -10.92
CA PRO A 123 2.39 7.82 -10.45
C PRO A 123 1.20 8.05 -11.38
N GLU A 124 1.14 9.19 -12.06
CA GLU A 124 0.01 9.49 -12.96
C GLU A 124 -0.01 8.55 -14.16
N LEU A 125 1.12 8.34 -14.85
CA LEU A 125 1.19 7.40 -15.96
C LEU A 125 0.97 5.97 -15.50
N ALA A 126 1.43 5.61 -14.30
CA ALA A 126 1.17 4.28 -13.71
C ALA A 126 -0.33 4.06 -13.47
N ILE A 127 -1.06 5.04 -12.93
CA ILE A 127 -2.52 4.99 -12.75
C ILE A 127 -3.24 4.91 -14.10
N LYS A 128 -2.89 5.77 -15.07
CA LYS A 128 -3.44 5.71 -16.43
C LYS A 128 -3.28 4.34 -17.06
N THR A 129 -2.10 3.76 -16.90
CA THR A 129 -1.79 2.41 -17.42
C THR A 129 -2.64 1.34 -16.73
N ILE A 130 -2.81 1.40 -15.41
CA ILE A 130 -3.65 0.45 -14.68
C ILE A 130 -5.12 0.61 -15.10
N ASN A 131 -5.64 1.83 -15.09
CA ASN A 131 -7.03 2.10 -15.45
C ASN A 131 -7.35 1.64 -16.88
N SER A 132 -6.48 1.96 -17.85
CA SER A 132 -6.72 1.61 -19.26
C SER A 132 -6.66 0.12 -19.53
N ASN A 133 -5.69 -0.62 -18.94
CA ASN A 133 -5.50 -2.04 -19.21
C ASN A 133 -6.43 -2.95 -18.39
N PHE A 134 -6.82 -2.53 -17.17
CA PHE A 134 -7.65 -3.34 -16.27
C PHE A 134 -9.07 -2.76 -16.07
N LYS A 135 -9.40 -1.67 -16.77
CA LYS A 135 -10.73 -1.03 -16.74
C LYS A 135 -11.17 -0.62 -15.33
N LEU A 136 -10.25 -0.01 -14.58
CA LEU A 136 -10.49 0.43 -13.21
C LEU A 136 -10.79 1.93 -13.11
N ASN A 137 -11.06 2.41 -11.88
CA ASN A 137 -11.43 3.79 -11.56
C ASN A 137 -10.51 4.42 -10.50
N ILE A 138 -9.21 4.14 -10.57
CA ILE A 138 -8.25 4.65 -9.61
C ILE A 138 -8.00 6.14 -9.86
N ARG A 139 -8.15 6.96 -8.80
CA ARG A 139 -7.95 8.42 -8.86
C ARG A 139 -6.83 8.90 -7.94
N ASP A 140 -6.35 8.02 -7.06
CA ASP A 140 -5.39 8.38 -6.04
C ASP A 140 -4.35 7.29 -5.84
N PHE A 141 -3.19 7.68 -5.28
CA PHE A 141 -2.15 6.75 -4.95
C PHE A 141 -1.48 7.07 -3.61
N VAL A 142 -0.81 6.04 -3.10
CA VAL A 142 0.20 6.12 -2.05
C VAL A 142 1.44 5.38 -2.55
N ALA A 143 2.61 5.98 -2.44
CA ALA A 143 3.87 5.34 -2.78
C ALA A 143 4.84 5.37 -1.60
N VAL A 144 5.60 4.30 -1.45
CA VAL A 144 6.62 4.15 -0.40
C VAL A 144 7.86 3.49 -0.99
N ASP A 145 9.03 3.99 -0.67
CA ASP A 145 10.30 3.32 -0.96
C ASP A 145 10.73 2.41 0.20
N PHE A 146 11.84 1.70 0.04
CA PHE A 146 12.33 0.77 1.05
C PHE A 146 12.66 1.46 2.38
N TYR A 147 13.22 2.67 2.34
CA TYR A 147 13.56 3.45 3.54
C TYR A 147 12.31 3.92 4.27
N GLY A 148 11.32 4.41 3.52
CA GLY A 148 10.02 4.79 4.07
C GLY A 148 9.31 3.60 4.71
N LEU A 149 9.34 2.44 4.05
CA LEU A 149 8.73 1.22 4.57
C LEU A 149 9.43 0.73 5.85
N GLU A 150 10.78 0.76 5.90
CA GLU A 150 11.56 0.45 7.09
C GLU A 150 11.13 1.35 8.26
N ASN A 151 11.12 2.66 8.05
CA ASN A 151 10.72 3.64 9.07
C ASN A 151 9.27 3.46 9.53
N ILE A 152 8.34 3.15 8.62
CA ILE A 152 6.94 2.86 8.95
C ILE A 152 6.86 1.67 9.91
N ILE A 153 7.55 0.58 9.59
CA ILE A 153 7.53 -0.65 10.38
C ILE A 153 8.16 -0.43 11.75
N ASP A 154 9.28 0.27 11.82
CA ASP A 154 9.95 0.57 13.09
C ASP A 154 9.10 1.51 13.97
N THR A 155 8.43 2.48 13.38
CA THR A 155 7.52 3.41 14.08
C THR A 155 6.36 2.68 14.76
N VAL A 156 5.83 1.61 14.14
CA VAL A 156 4.76 0.79 14.74
C VAL A 156 5.29 -0.31 15.67
N GLY A 157 6.60 -0.38 15.90
CA GLY A 157 7.25 -1.34 16.80
C GLY A 157 7.42 -2.74 16.20
N GLY A 158 7.65 -2.81 14.89
CA GLY A 158 7.81 -4.05 14.15
C GLY A 158 6.50 -4.71 13.74
N VAL A 159 6.57 -5.74 12.92
CA VAL A 159 5.42 -6.47 12.37
C VAL A 159 5.56 -7.98 12.57
N GLU A 160 4.46 -8.65 12.92
CA GLU A 160 4.41 -10.10 13.12
C GLU A 160 4.30 -10.83 11.77
N ILE A 161 5.31 -11.59 11.40
CA ILE A 161 5.39 -12.32 10.13
C ILE A 161 5.75 -13.78 10.40
N PRO A 162 5.04 -14.75 9.79
CA PRO A 162 5.43 -16.15 9.83
C PRO A 162 6.58 -16.42 8.85
N VAL A 163 7.81 -16.47 9.37
CA VAL A 163 9.02 -16.71 8.60
C VAL A 163 9.23 -18.21 8.39
N ARG A 164 9.43 -18.64 7.15
CA ARG A 164 9.78 -20.02 6.83
C ARG A 164 11.30 -20.24 7.00
N SER A 165 11.70 -21.47 7.26
CA SER A 165 13.13 -21.83 7.43
C SER A 165 13.96 -21.53 6.19
N ASP A 166 13.41 -21.73 4.99
CA ASP A 166 14.09 -21.47 3.71
C ASP A 166 14.25 -19.97 3.41
N GLU A 167 13.50 -19.09 4.08
CA GLU A 167 13.53 -17.64 3.91
C GLU A 167 14.63 -16.95 4.72
N ILE A 168 15.02 -17.51 5.86
CA ILE A 168 15.98 -16.93 6.82
C ILE A 168 17.28 -16.51 6.13
N LYS A 169 17.87 -17.41 5.34
CA LYS A 169 19.12 -17.12 4.62
C LYS A 169 18.99 -15.94 3.65
N TYR A 170 17.84 -15.77 3.03
CA TYR A 170 17.61 -14.66 2.10
C TYR A 170 17.36 -13.35 2.84
N ILE A 171 16.58 -13.37 3.94
CA ILE A 171 16.40 -12.17 4.80
C ILE A 171 17.76 -11.65 5.22
N ASN A 172 18.59 -12.51 5.82
CA ASN A 172 19.91 -12.13 6.34
C ASN A 172 20.85 -11.63 5.22
N SER A 173 20.84 -12.28 4.06
CA SER A 173 21.63 -11.84 2.89
C SER A 173 21.21 -10.47 2.36
N TYR A 174 19.91 -10.21 2.27
CA TYR A 174 19.40 -8.88 1.83
C TYR A 174 19.72 -7.80 2.86
N MET A 175 19.61 -8.10 4.17
CA MET A 175 19.98 -7.16 5.23
C MET A 175 21.47 -6.81 5.17
N GLN A 176 22.36 -7.79 4.98
CA GLN A 176 23.79 -7.54 4.84
C GLN A 176 24.10 -6.61 3.68
N GLY A 177 23.42 -6.80 2.53
CA GLY A 177 23.54 -5.90 1.38
C GLY A 177 23.11 -4.46 1.68
N THR A 178 22.00 -4.29 2.38
CA THR A 178 21.46 -2.98 2.77
C THR A 178 22.34 -2.31 3.84
N ALA A 179 22.74 -3.06 4.86
CA ALA A 179 23.58 -2.56 5.97
C ALA A 179 24.93 -2.01 5.51
N LYS A 180 25.54 -2.63 4.48
CA LYS A 180 26.79 -2.11 3.89
C LYS A 180 26.60 -0.73 3.27
N VAL A 181 25.45 -0.47 2.66
CA VAL A 181 25.16 0.83 2.04
C VAL A 181 24.81 1.89 3.08
N GLU A 182 24.10 1.49 4.13
CA GLU A 182 23.58 2.40 5.17
C GLU A 182 24.49 2.53 6.40
N ASN A 183 25.57 1.76 6.46
CA ASN A 183 26.47 1.68 7.60
C ASN A 183 25.71 1.35 8.92
N LYS A 184 24.77 0.41 8.84
CA LYS A 184 23.94 -0.05 9.98
C LYS A 184 24.42 -1.41 10.50
N VAL A 185 24.19 -1.65 11.78
CA VAL A 185 24.35 -2.97 12.39
C VAL A 185 23.08 -3.78 12.16
N ILE A 186 23.23 -5.03 11.73
CA ILE A 186 22.09 -5.93 11.51
C ILE A 186 21.85 -6.81 12.74
N GLN A 187 20.58 -7.13 12.96
CA GLN A 187 20.16 -8.19 13.85
C GLN A 187 19.59 -9.33 12.99
N GLU A 188 20.35 -10.41 12.87
CA GLU A 188 19.94 -11.53 12.01
C GLU A 188 18.71 -12.25 12.54
N VAL A 189 17.87 -12.71 11.62
CA VAL A 189 16.76 -13.63 11.91
C VAL A 189 17.35 -15.03 12.06
N GLN A 190 17.09 -15.69 13.20
CA GLN A 190 17.71 -16.98 13.51
C GLN A 190 16.76 -18.17 13.45
N ASN A 191 15.49 -17.95 13.79
CA ASN A 191 14.52 -19.03 13.92
C ASN A 191 13.36 -18.87 12.94
N PRO A 192 12.77 -19.96 12.45
CA PRO A 192 11.51 -19.91 11.71
C PRO A 192 10.32 -19.73 12.67
N GLY A 193 9.13 -19.49 12.09
CA GLY A 193 7.88 -19.31 12.82
C GLY A 193 7.43 -17.86 12.90
N LEU A 194 6.43 -17.60 13.71
CA LEU A 194 5.89 -16.25 13.89
C LEU A 194 6.88 -15.38 14.66
N GLN A 195 7.34 -14.29 14.07
CA GLN A 195 8.32 -13.39 14.63
C GLN A 195 7.92 -11.93 14.42
N ASN A 196 8.28 -11.07 15.38
CA ASN A 196 8.16 -9.63 15.23
C ASN A 196 9.40 -9.10 14.50
N LEU A 197 9.29 -8.87 13.21
CA LEU A 197 10.36 -8.34 12.38
C LEU A 197 10.44 -6.82 12.49
N ASN A 198 11.64 -6.28 12.65
CA ASN A 198 11.89 -4.84 12.53
C ASN A 198 11.83 -4.39 11.07
N GLY A 199 11.97 -3.07 10.82
CA GLY A 199 11.84 -2.51 9.47
C GLY A 199 12.79 -3.14 8.46
N MET A 200 14.09 -3.24 8.78
CA MET A 200 15.08 -3.81 7.89
C MET A 200 14.81 -5.29 7.58
N GLN A 201 14.42 -6.08 8.59
CA GLN A 201 14.08 -7.49 8.43
C GLN A 201 12.84 -7.68 7.55
N ALA A 202 11.79 -6.90 7.78
CA ALA A 202 10.54 -7.00 7.02
C ALA A 202 10.69 -6.50 5.58
N VAL A 203 11.49 -5.46 5.34
CA VAL A 203 11.84 -5.01 3.97
C VAL A 203 12.67 -6.09 3.26
N ALA A 204 13.64 -6.70 3.94
CA ALA A 204 14.41 -7.81 3.39
C ALA A 204 13.50 -9.00 3.03
N TYR A 205 12.56 -9.38 3.90
CA TYR A 205 11.56 -10.41 3.65
C TYR A 205 10.70 -10.10 2.41
N ALA A 206 10.19 -8.87 2.28
CA ALA A 206 9.38 -8.46 1.13
C ALA A 206 10.13 -8.47 -0.22
N ARG A 207 11.46 -8.52 -0.20
CA ARG A 207 12.34 -8.52 -1.38
C ARG A 207 12.74 -9.91 -1.86
N ILE A 208 12.47 -10.97 -1.11
CA ILE A 208 12.88 -12.35 -1.46
C ILE A 208 12.27 -12.78 -2.79
N ARG A 209 13.12 -13.26 -3.72
CA ARG A 209 12.74 -13.75 -5.05
C ARG A 209 13.28 -15.14 -5.37
N TYR A 210 14.23 -15.65 -4.59
CA TYR A 210 14.99 -16.87 -4.91
C TYR A 210 14.45 -18.13 -4.23
N THR A 211 13.18 -18.09 -3.81
CA THR A 211 12.42 -19.27 -3.39
C THR A 211 11.71 -19.90 -4.59
N SER A 212 11.18 -21.11 -4.45
CA SER A 212 10.57 -21.90 -5.56
C SER A 212 9.45 -21.16 -6.30
N GLY A 213 8.67 -20.32 -5.62
CA GLY A 213 7.58 -19.54 -6.22
C GLY A 213 8.00 -18.21 -6.85
N GLY A 214 9.30 -17.83 -6.78
CA GLY A 214 9.84 -16.67 -7.48
C GLY A 214 9.12 -15.35 -7.21
N ASP A 215 8.73 -14.67 -8.29
CA ASP A 215 8.06 -13.36 -8.21
C ASP A 215 6.62 -13.44 -7.66
N TYR A 216 5.96 -14.57 -7.78
CA TYR A 216 4.64 -14.81 -7.19
C TYR A 216 4.69 -14.81 -5.66
N GLU A 217 5.61 -15.56 -5.06
CA GLU A 217 5.82 -15.55 -3.61
C GLU A 217 6.32 -14.19 -3.11
N ARG A 218 7.14 -13.48 -3.89
CA ARG A 218 7.53 -12.11 -3.52
C ARG A 218 6.31 -11.19 -3.41
N THR A 219 5.40 -11.26 -4.36
CA THR A 219 4.16 -10.47 -4.35
C THR A 219 3.27 -10.84 -3.15
N GLU A 220 3.24 -12.10 -2.75
CA GLU A 220 2.56 -12.57 -1.55
C GLU A 220 3.22 -12.00 -0.28
N ARG A 221 4.56 -12.07 -0.16
CA ARG A 221 5.30 -11.48 0.97
C ARG A 221 5.05 -9.98 1.12
N GLN A 222 4.96 -9.25 0.01
CA GLN A 222 4.64 -7.83 0.02
C GLN A 222 3.24 -7.58 0.61
N ARG A 223 2.22 -8.37 0.22
CA ARG A 223 0.89 -8.30 0.82
C ARG A 223 0.91 -8.67 2.29
N THR A 224 1.68 -9.69 2.66
CA THR A 224 1.84 -10.12 4.06
C THR A 224 2.38 -8.99 4.93
N VAL A 225 3.43 -8.29 4.47
CA VAL A 225 3.99 -7.14 5.20
C VAL A 225 2.97 -6.01 5.32
N LEU A 226 2.30 -5.63 4.24
CA LEU A 226 1.29 -4.56 4.29
C LEU A 226 0.14 -4.92 5.23
N THR A 227 -0.35 -6.15 5.16
CA THR A 227 -1.41 -6.64 6.07
C THR A 227 -0.94 -6.66 7.53
N ALA A 228 0.30 -7.05 7.78
CA ALA A 228 0.87 -7.05 9.14
C ALA A 228 0.97 -5.61 9.70
N ILE A 229 1.35 -4.62 8.88
CA ILE A 229 1.31 -3.20 9.24
C ILE A 229 -0.13 -2.76 9.58
N MET A 230 -1.10 -3.08 8.73
CA MET A 230 -2.50 -2.74 8.96
C MET A 230 -3.02 -3.35 10.27
N ASN A 231 -2.74 -4.62 10.52
CA ASN A 231 -3.10 -5.31 11.77
C ASN A 231 -2.44 -4.67 12.99
N LYS A 232 -1.18 -4.25 12.87
CA LYS A 232 -0.46 -3.56 13.96
C LYS A 232 -1.11 -2.22 14.29
N ILE A 233 -1.41 -1.41 13.27
CA ILE A 233 -2.08 -0.12 13.41
C ILE A 233 -3.47 -0.30 14.05
N LYS A 234 -4.22 -1.32 13.64
CA LYS A 234 -5.52 -1.63 14.22
C LYS A 234 -5.45 -1.97 15.72
N LYS A 235 -4.45 -2.75 16.16
CA LYS A 235 -4.24 -3.09 17.58
C LYS A 235 -4.04 -1.86 18.48
N LEU A 236 -3.64 -0.71 17.91
CA LEU A 236 -3.44 0.53 18.67
C LEU A 236 -4.74 1.19 19.14
N GLY A 237 -5.87 0.80 18.55
CA GLY A 237 -7.17 1.38 18.87
C GLY A 237 -7.41 2.80 18.33
N PRO A 238 -8.65 3.31 18.44
CA PRO A 238 -9.05 4.54 17.77
C PRO A 238 -8.39 5.81 18.31
N THR A 239 -7.91 5.81 19.55
CA THR A 239 -7.26 6.97 20.18
C THR A 239 -5.81 7.17 19.75
N GLU A 240 -5.06 6.09 19.58
CA GLU A 240 -3.65 6.14 19.14
C GLU A 240 -3.51 6.16 17.60
N PHE A 241 -4.52 5.64 16.89
CA PHE A 241 -4.54 5.59 15.43
C PHE A 241 -4.17 6.91 14.76
N PRO A 242 -4.78 8.08 15.08
CA PRO A 242 -4.45 9.34 14.43
C PRO A 242 -3.00 9.79 14.64
N LYS A 243 -2.44 9.56 15.84
CA LYS A 243 -1.06 9.91 16.17
C LYS A 243 -0.08 9.09 15.35
N VAL A 244 -0.31 7.77 15.31
CA VAL A 244 0.57 6.85 14.57
C VAL A 244 0.49 7.13 13.09
N VAL A 245 -0.71 7.23 12.49
CA VAL A 245 -0.84 7.56 11.07
C VAL A 245 -0.13 8.88 10.74
N SER A 246 -0.30 9.93 11.57
CA SER A 246 0.42 11.20 11.36
C SER A 246 1.94 11.04 11.36
N SER A 247 2.50 10.17 12.20
CA SER A 247 3.94 9.91 12.23
C SER A 247 4.46 9.12 11.04
N LEU A 248 3.58 8.41 10.33
CA LEU A 248 3.93 7.65 9.13
C LEU A 248 3.93 8.51 7.85
N LEU A 249 3.17 9.60 7.83
CA LEU A 249 2.99 10.46 6.65
C LEU A 249 4.29 10.96 6.01
N PRO A 250 5.35 11.33 6.76
CA PRO A 250 6.61 11.78 6.16
C PRO A 250 7.32 10.72 5.31
N ASN A 251 6.96 9.45 5.50
CA ASN A 251 7.58 8.30 4.84
C ASN A 251 6.87 7.89 3.54
N VAL A 252 5.83 8.62 3.13
CA VAL A 252 5.03 8.31 1.94
C VAL A 252 4.90 9.49 1.00
N GLU A 253 4.76 9.19 -0.29
CA GLU A 253 4.33 10.13 -1.33
C GLU A 253 2.87 9.82 -1.70
N SER A 254 2.05 10.85 -1.93
CA SER A 254 0.64 10.64 -2.25
C SER A 254 0.05 11.81 -3.04
N SER A 255 -0.98 11.52 -3.84
CA SER A 255 -1.88 12.53 -4.41
C SER A 255 -2.86 13.08 -3.39
N LEU A 256 -3.12 12.31 -2.34
CA LEU A 256 -4.02 12.66 -1.25
C LEU A 256 -3.37 13.66 -0.30
N SER A 257 -4.17 14.57 0.22
CA SER A 257 -3.78 15.36 1.39
C SER A 257 -3.73 14.48 2.64
N SER A 258 -2.99 14.94 3.63
CA SER A 258 -2.92 14.26 4.93
C SER A 258 -4.30 14.07 5.56
N THR A 259 -5.21 15.03 5.38
CA THR A 259 -6.60 14.94 5.87
C THR A 259 -7.39 13.84 5.15
N GLU A 260 -7.20 13.70 3.84
CA GLU A 260 -7.84 12.63 3.06
C GLU A 260 -7.31 11.26 3.44
N ILE A 261 -5.99 11.13 3.64
CA ILE A 261 -5.37 9.88 4.15
C ILE A 261 -5.97 9.52 5.52
N MET A 262 -6.08 10.50 6.43
CA MET A 262 -6.67 10.27 7.74
C MET A 262 -8.13 9.83 7.66
N LYS A 263 -8.93 10.49 6.81
CA LYS A 263 -10.35 10.13 6.57
C LYS A 263 -10.48 8.72 6.00
N MET A 264 -9.65 8.37 5.03
CA MET A 264 -9.66 7.03 4.42
C MET A 264 -9.21 5.96 5.42
N GLY A 265 -8.15 6.23 6.20
CA GLY A 265 -7.70 5.34 7.26
C GLY A 265 -8.76 5.10 8.32
N THR A 266 -9.47 6.16 8.74
CA THR A 266 -10.61 6.05 9.67
C THR A 266 -11.75 5.23 9.06
N SER A 267 -12.04 5.41 7.78
CA SER A 267 -13.05 4.62 7.06
C SER A 267 -12.65 3.15 6.98
N ALA A 268 -11.40 2.85 6.63
CA ALA A 268 -10.87 1.49 6.62
C ALA A 268 -10.96 0.83 8.01
N PHE A 269 -10.63 1.58 9.06
CA PHE A 269 -10.76 1.13 10.44
C PHE A 269 -12.22 0.77 10.79
N ALA A 270 -13.19 1.61 10.39
CA ALA A 270 -14.61 1.39 10.62
C ALA A 270 -15.19 0.22 9.81
N LEU A 271 -14.63 -0.07 8.63
CA LEU A 271 -15.02 -1.22 7.80
C LEU A 271 -14.52 -2.56 8.36
N GLY A 272 -13.69 -2.54 9.40
CA GLY A 272 -13.14 -3.75 10.01
C GLY A 272 -11.92 -4.27 9.25
N MET A 273 -10.75 -3.75 9.61
CA MET A 273 -9.47 -4.24 9.09
C MET A 273 -9.11 -5.66 9.57
N ASP A 274 -10.08 -6.39 10.14
CA ASP A 274 -9.88 -7.73 10.73
C ASP A 274 -9.57 -8.79 9.67
N ASN A 275 -10.16 -8.62 8.48
CA ASN A 275 -10.06 -9.56 7.39
C ASN A 275 -9.77 -8.82 6.10
N VAL A 276 -8.52 -8.37 5.93
CA VAL A 276 -8.07 -7.85 4.64
C VAL A 276 -8.03 -9.02 3.66
N GLU A 277 -9.00 -9.05 2.75
CA GLU A 277 -8.99 -10.05 1.69
C GLU A 277 -7.88 -9.75 0.70
N GLN A 278 -7.16 -10.79 0.28
CA GLN A 278 -5.99 -10.64 -0.59
C GLN A 278 -6.16 -11.44 -1.87
N GLN A 279 -5.78 -10.85 -2.98
CA GLN A 279 -5.76 -11.52 -4.28
C GLN A 279 -4.59 -11.02 -5.13
N ARG A 280 -4.13 -11.87 -6.06
CA ARG A 280 -3.13 -11.53 -7.07
C ARG A 280 -3.74 -11.65 -8.47
N PHE A 281 -3.40 -10.72 -9.33
CA PHE A 281 -3.80 -10.72 -10.74
C PHE A 281 -2.55 -10.51 -11.64
N PRO A 282 -2.54 -11.13 -12.82
CA PRO A 282 -3.47 -12.14 -13.31
C PRO A 282 -3.45 -13.41 -12.45
N LEU A 283 -4.51 -14.25 -12.54
CA LEU A 283 -4.55 -15.58 -11.95
C LEU A 283 -3.69 -16.55 -12.76
N ASP A 284 -3.18 -17.62 -12.11
CA ASP A 284 -2.28 -18.59 -12.77
C ASP A 284 -2.84 -19.20 -14.05
N ASN A 285 -4.13 -19.51 -14.06
CA ASN A 285 -4.80 -20.11 -15.22
C ASN A 285 -4.98 -19.14 -16.41
N TYR A 286 -4.67 -17.86 -16.21
CA TYR A 286 -4.90 -16.81 -17.22
C TYR A 286 -3.64 -16.03 -17.57
N CYS A 287 -2.46 -16.52 -17.16
CA CYS A 287 -1.20 -15.89 -17.53
C CYS A 287 -0.10 -16.92 -17.77
N GLU A 288 0.88 -16.51 -18.59
CA GLU A 288 2.08 -17.29 -18.87
C GLU A 288 3.30 -16.38 -18.95
N GLY A 289 4.44 -16.86 -18.48
CA GLY A 289 5.73 -16.19 -18.64
C GLY A 289 6.30 -16.43 -20.03
N LYS A 290 6.74 -15.36 -20.73
CA LYS A 290 7.32 -15.46 -22.06
C LYS A 290 8.53 -14.56 -22.22
N LEU A 291 9.55 -15.03 -22.92
CA LEU A 291 10.65 -14.20 -23.39
C LEU A 291 10.29 -13.59 -24.76
N ILE A 292 10.33 -12.26 -24.84
CA ILE A 292 10.20 -11.51 -26.09
C ILE A 292 11.48 -10.68 -26.22
N ASP A 293 12.23 -10.91 -27.29
CA ASP A 293 13.54 -10.28 -27.53
C ASP A 293 14.51 -10.39 -26.34
N GLY A 294 14.51 -11.57 -25.69
CA GLY A 294 15.37 -11.85 -24.53
C GLY A 294 14.90 -11.24 -23.20
N ILE A 295 13.79 -10.52 -23.19
CA ILE A 295 13.21 -9.91 -21.98
C ILE A 295 12.01 -10.75 -21.54
N TYR A 296 11.97 -11.07 -20.23
CA TYR A 296 10.84 -11.78 -19.64
C TYR A 296 9.63 -10.86 -19.47
N TYR A 297 8.45 -11.31 -19.90
CA TYR A 297 7.16 -10.68 -19.70
C TYR A 297 6.15 -11.69 -19.18
N LEU A 298 5.16 -11.22 -18.44
CA LEU A 298 3.98 -11.99 -18.05
C LEU A 298 2.83 -11.62 -18.98
N LEU A 299 2.56 -12.48 -19.96
CA LEU A 299 1.42 -12.35 -20.83
C LEU A 299 0.18 -12.86 -20.11
N PHE A 300 -0.98 -12.26 -20.37
CA PHE A 300 -2.21 -12.67 -19.73
C PHE A 300 -3.43 -12.50 -20.63
N ASN A 301 -4.48 -13.24 -20.33
CA ASN A 301 -5.77 -13.06 -20.98
C ASN A 301 -6.44 -11.82 -20.40
N GLU A 302 -6.47 -10.74 -21.20
CA GLU A 302 -6.98 -9.41 -20.77
C GLU A 302 -8.44 -9.50 -20.32
N GLU A 303 -9.33 -10.08 -21.15
CA GLU A 303 -10.77 -10.14 -20.87
C GLU A 303 -11.08 -10.91 -19.58
N LYS A 304 -10.48 -12.08 -19.42
CA LYS A 304 -10.69 -12.91 -18.24
C LYS A 304 -10.11 -12.25 -16.97
N THR A 305 -8.94 -11.65 -17.08
CA THR A 305 -8.31 -10.96 -15.95
C THR A 305 -9.15 -9.75 -15.51
N ILE A 306 -9.60 -8.92 -16.45
CA ILE A 306 -10.49 -7.79 -16.16
C ILE A 306 -11.77 -8.27 -15.48
N ASN A 307 -12.42 -9.30 -16.02
CA ASN A 307 -13.66 -9.84 -15.45
C ASN A 307 -13.45 -10.34 -14.01
N GLN A 308 -12.36 -11.10 -13.74
CA GLN A 308 -12.06 -11.59 -12.41
C GLN A 308 -11.72 -10.46 -11.43
N MET A 309 -10.97 -9.44 -11.88
CA MET A 309 -10.67 -8.27 -11.05
C MET A 309 -11.93 -7.51 -10.68
N HIS A 310 -12.82 -7.26 -11.64
CA HIS A 310 -14.07 -6.55 -11.43
C HIS A 310 -14.99 -7.30 -10.47
N LYS A 311 -15.19 -8.60 -10.67
CA LYS A 311 -15.96 -9.44 -9.75
C LYS A 311 -15.41 -9.39 -8.33
N TYR A 312 -14.08 -9.49 -8.19
CA TYR A 312 -13.44 -9.45 -6.87
C TYR A 312 -13.55 -8.07 -6.21
N ILE A 313 -13.18 -7.02 -6.94
CA ILE A 313 -13.10 -5.66 -6.38
C ILE A 313 -14.50 -5.10 -6.09
N PHE A 314 -15.42 -5.20 -7.06
CA PHE A 314 -16.70 -4.48 -7.05
C PHE A 314 -17.90 -5.33 -6.63
N GLU A 315 -17.89 -6.64 -6.91
CA GLU A 315 -19.03 -7.51 -6.71
C GLU A 315 -18.85 -8.47 -5.53
N ASP A 316 -17.67 -8.44 -4.86
CA ASP A 316 -17.31 -9.31 -3.74
C ASP A 316 -17.32 -10.81 -4.08
N ILE A 317 -17.06 -11.15 -5.33
CA ILE A 317 -16.98 -12.54 -5.81
C ILE A 317 -15.52 -12.96 -5.89
N LYS A 318 -15.15 -13.94 -5.07
CA LYS A 318 -13.76 -14.47 -5.08
C LYS A 318 -13.47 -15.19 -6.39
N PRO A 319 -12.28 -14.98 -6.98
CA PRO A 319 -11.85 -15.77 -8.13
C PRO A 319 -11.71 -17.25 -7.77
N ASN A 320 -12.13 -18.12 -8.69
CA ASN A 320 -11.98 -19.57 -8.61
C ASN A 320 -10.69 -20.02 -9.30
#